data_6a83dd8403a806be5296f04672b67d45
#
_entry.id   6a83dd8403a806be5296f04672b67d45
#
_cell.length_a   1.000
_cell.length_b   1.000
_cell.length_c   1.000
_cell.angle_alpha   90.00
_cell.angle_beta   90.00
_cell.angle_gamma   90.00
#
_symmetry.space_group_name_H-M   'P 1'
#
loop_
_entity.id
_entity.type
_entity.pdbx_description
1 polymer ?
#
loop_
_entity_poly.entity_id
_entity_poly.type
_entity_poly.pdbx_seq_one_letter_code
_entity_poly.pdbx_strand_id
1 'polypeptide(L)'
;QEKNVTKQCKANGLTISYEESGAGEPLILLMGLGAPGSKWAPHIAAYEKHFHVYALDNRGAGQSDKPVSYSYTIEEMARDTIGFMDAVGIESAHFNGISMGGAITQYLAVHYPERVRSIILTNTFPSCCVSFRRAIEILREACGQLDGITFGRLGQWMIFAQPFQET
;
A
#
# COMPACT_ATOMS: atom_id res chain seq x y z
N GLN A 1 19.57 15.97 -5.15
CA GLN A 1 18.51 15.02 -4.71
C GLN A 1 19.01 13.63 -5.04
N GLU A 2 19.43 12.87 -4.03
CA GLU A 2 19.66 11.44 -4.21
C GLU A 2 18.35 10.82 -4.68
N LYS A 3 18.38 10.13 -5.82
CA LYS A 3 17.23 9.39 -6.30
C LYS A 3 16.91 8.29 -5.30
N ASN A 4 15.68 8.24 -4.81
CA ASN A 4 15.19 7.10 -4.02
C ASN A 4 15.57 5.81 -4.76
N VAL A 5 16.37 4.98 -4.12
CA VAL A 5 16.82 3.73 -4.73
C VAL A 5 15.74 2.67 -4.45
N THR A 6 15.14 2.16 -5.51
CA THR A 6 14.25 1.01 -5.39
C THR A 6 15.08 -0.21 -4.99
N LYS A 7 14.70 -0.84 -3.89
CA LYS A 7 15.30 -2.05 -3.36
C LYS A 7 14.33 -3.21 -3.40
N GLN A 8 14.84 -4.42 -3.21
CA GLN A 8 14.02 -5.62 -3.15
C GLN A 8 14.51 -6.55 -2.04
N CYS A 9 13.60 -7.26 -1.40
CA CYS A 9 13.91 -8.33 -0.47
C CYS A 9 12.99 -9.54 -0.70
N LYS A 10 13.37 -10.68 -0.14
CA LYS A 10 12.50 -11.86 -0.08
C LYS A 10 11.72 -11.83 1.23
N ALA A 11 10.40 -11.81 1.12
CA ALA A 11 9.48 -11.77 2.24
C ALA A 11 8.29 -12.69 1.97
N ASN A 12 7.97 -13.56 2.90
CA ASN A 12 6.82 -14.47 2.81
C ASN A 12 6.73 -15.24 1.47
N GLY A 13 7.88 -15.68 0.95
CA GLY A 13 7.98 -16.40 -0.32
C GLY A 13 7.89 -15.53 -1.59
N LEU A 14 7.73 -14.22 -1.45
CA LEU A 14 7.65 -13.26 -2.56
C LEU A 14 8.87 -12.34 -2.59
N THR A 15 9.10 -11.74 -3.75
CA THR A 15 9.96 -10.57 -3.87
C THR A 15 9.12 -9.33 -3.60
N ILE A 16 9.44 -8.60 -2.54
CA ILE A 16 8.82 -7.31 -2.21
C ILE A 16 9.77 -6.20 -2.60
N SER A 17 9.28 -5.28 -3.42
CA SER A 17 9.96 -4.06 -3.83
C SER A 17 9.58 -2.91 -2.91
N TYR A 18 10.52 -2.02 -2.62
CA TYR A 18 10.30 -0.86 -1.77
C TYR A 18 11.27 0.27 -2.10
N GLU A 19 10.87 1.49 -1.79
CA GLU A 19 11.76 2.66 -1.75
C GLU A 19 12.16 2.90 -0.29
N GLU A 20 13.42 3.30 -0.08
CA GLU A 20 13.98 3.55 1.24
C GLU A 20 14.69 4.89 1.25
N SER A 21 14.46 5.68 2.31
CA SER A 21 15.09 6.98 2.48
C SER A 21 15.08 7.42 3.96
N GLY A 22 15.93 8.40 4.28
CA GLY A 22 16.04 8.95 5.62
C GLY A 22 16.74 8.03 6.61
N ALA A 23 16.63 8.37 7.89
CA ALA A 23 17.20 7.63 9.01
C ALA A 23 16.38 7.88 10.28
N GLY A 24 16.53 7.01 11.29
CA GLY A 24 15.82 7.13 12.56
C GLY A 24 14.82 6.01 12.78
N GLU A 25 13.67 6.31 13.39
CA GLU A 25 12.63 5.32 13.65
C GLU A 25 11.98 4.86 12.36
N PRO A 26 11.70 3.56 12.21
CA PRO A 26 11.09 3.03 10.99
C PRO A 26 9.67 3.54 10.77
N LEU A 27 9.39 4.05 9.56
CA LEU A 27 8.05 4.41 9.08
C LEU A 27 7.74 3.64 7.80
N ILE A 28 6.74 2.78 7.84
CA ILE A 28 6.28 1.98 6.70
C ILE A 28 5.07 2.65 6.07
N LEU A 29 5.13 2.87 4.76
CA LEU A 29 4.09 3.49 3.95
C LEU A 29 3.41 2.45 3.07
N LEU A 30 2.10 2.27 3.25
CA LEU A 30 1.28 1.29 2.52
C LEU A 30 0.26 1.98 1.63
N MET A 31 0.35 1.75 0.33
CA MET A 31 -0.53 2.35 -0.67
C MET A 31 -1.87 1.62 -0.82
N GLY A 32 -2.81 2.30 -1.47
CA GLY A 32 -4.11 1.76 -1.88
C GLY A 32 -4.01 0.70 -2.98
N LEU A 33 -5.17 0.18 -3.37
CA LEU A 33 -5.31 -0.91 -4.34
C LEU A 33 -4.58 -0.61 -5.66
N GLY A 34 -3.66 -1.51 -6.04
CA GLY A 34 -2.93 -1.46 -7.30
C GLY A 34 -1.90 -0.34 -7.44
N ALA A 35 -1.79 0.56 -6.48
CA ALA A 35 -0.85 1.67 -6.55
C ALA A 35 0.53 1.28 -6.01
N PRO A 36 1.62 1.65 -6.70
CA PRO A 36 2.97 1.41 -6.24
C PRO A 36 3.37 2.37 -5.11
N GLY A 37 4.34 1.96 -4.29
CA GLY A 37 4.91 2.75 -3.20
C GLY A 37 5.48 4.10 -3.65
N SER A 38 5.95 4.21 -4.89
CA SER A 38 6.43 5.46 -5.49
C SER A 38 5.40 6.61 -5.49
N LYS A 39 4.10 6.31 -5.32
CA LYS A 39 3.06 7.33 -5.16
C LYS A 39 3.18 8.11 -3.84
N TRP A 40 3.95 7.63 -2.89
CA TRP A 40 4.30 8.36 -1.68
C TRP A 40 5.36 9.44 -1.88
N ALA A 41 6.01 9.52 -3.05
CA ALA A 41 7.11 10.46 -3.32
C ALA A 41 6.85 11.91 -2.84
N PRO A 42 5.66 12.51 -2.99
CA PRO A 42 5.40 13.87 -2.50
C PRO A 42 5.50 14.02 -0.97
N HIS A 43 5.31 12.92 -0.22
CA HIS A 43 5.31 12.90 1.24
C HIS A 43 6.64 12.45 1.82
N ILE A 44 7.39 11.61 1.10
CA ILE A 44 8.67 11.05 1.54
C ILE A 44 9.63 12.17 1.93
N ALA A 45 9.76 13.22 1.11
CA ALA A 45 10.65 14.35 1.38
C ALA A 45 10.38 15.09 2.72
N ALA A 46 9.17 14.96 3.27
CA ALA A 46 8.87 15.48 4.59
C ALA A 46 9.19 14.45 5.68
N TYR A 47 8.85 13.18 5.45
CA TYR A 47 9.01 12.11 6.42
C TYR A 47 10.47 11.72 6.64
N GLU A 48 11.28 11.67 5.57
CA GLU A 48 12.70 11.28 5.63
C GLU A 48 13.57 12.18 6.52
N LYS A 49 13.10 13.37 6.84
CA LYS A 49 13.76 14.29 7.77
C LYS A 49 13.72 13.81 9.22
N HIS A 50 12.81 12.92 9.55
CA HIS A 50 12.51 12.50 10.92
C HIS A 50 12.46 10.98 11.09
N PHE A 51 12.30 10.23 10.00
CA PHE A 51 12.08 8.79 10.00
C PHE A 51 12.97 8.09 8.98
N HIS A 52 13.23 6.82 9.25
CA HIS A 52 13.71 5.90 8.24
C HIS A 52 12.48 5.36 7.50
N VAL A 53 12.25 5.84 6.29
CA VAL A 53 11.02 5.64 5.52
C VAL A 53 11.16 4.44 4.59
N TYR A 54 10.15 3.59 4.58
CA TYR A 54 10.01 2.44 3.68
C TYR A 54 8.66 2.50 2.97
N ALA A 55 8.65 2.82 1.68
CA ALA A 55 7.44 2.84 0.87
C ALA A 55 7.33 1.53 0.07
N LEU A 56 6.43 0.65 0.48
CA LEU A 56 6.32 -0.70 -0.06
C LEU A 56 5.42 -0.73 -1.30
N ASP A 57 5.85 -1.53 -2.28
CA ASP A 57 4.95 -2.07 -3.29
C ASP A 57 4.26 -3.31 -2.69
N ASN A 58 2.96 -3.22 -2.43
CA ASN A 58 2.20 -4.40 -1.99
C ASN A 58 2.25 -5.50 -3.07
N ARG A 59 2.04 -6.79 -2.69
CA ARG A 59 1.87 -7.86 -3.69
C ARG A 59 0.90 -7.41 -4.79
N GLY A 60 1.20 -7.72 -6.03
CA GLY A 60 0.38 -7.34 -7.18
C GLY A 60 0.58 -5.91 -7.68
N ALA A 61 1.34 -5.06 -6.97
CA ALA A 61 1.60 -3.67 -7.35
C ALA A 61 3.08 -3.42 -7.65
N GLY A 62 3.35 -2.33 -8.39
CA GLY A 62 4.69 -1.85 -8.68
C GLY A 62 5.62 -2.93 -9.24
N GLN A 63 6.78 -3.09 -8.61
CA GLN A 63 7.81 -4.07 -8.96
C GLN A 63 7.81 -5.30 -8.03
N SER A 64 6.88 -5.39 -7.07
CA SER A 64 6.68 -6.58 -6.27
C SER A 64 6.08 -7.73 -7.08
N ASP A 65 6.29 -8.95 -6.62
CA ASP A 65 5.74 -10.15 -7.25
C ASP A 65 4.21 -10.07 -7.39
N LYS A 66 3.71 -10.64 -8.47
CA LYS A 66 2.29 -10.69 -8.83
C LYS A 66 1.84 -12.16 -8.92
N PRO A 67 1.78 -12.87 -7.78
CA PRO A 67 1.39 -14.28 -7.80
C PRO A 67 0.00 -14.46 -8.41
N VAL A 68 -0.14 -15.48 -9.26
CA VAL A 68 -1.43 -15.85 -9.82
C VAL A 68 -2.28 -16.46 -8.72
N SER A 69 -3.23 -15.70 -8.21
CA SER A 69 -4.16 -16.12 -7.16
C SER A 69 -5.55 -15.58 -7.47
N TYR A 70 -6.58 -16.31 -7.07
CA TYR A 70 -7.96 -15.86 -7.22
C TYR A 70 -8.32 -14.71 -6.27
N SER A 71 -7.57 -14.54 -5.19
CA SER A 71 -7.77 -13.44 -4.24
C SER A 71 -6.45 -13.03 -3.60
N TYR A 72 -6.33 -11.74 -3.30
CA TYR A 72 -5.34 -11.17 -2.39
C TYR A 72 -6.10 -10.68 -1.17
N THR A 73 -5.85 -11.28 -0.02
CA THR A 73 -6.52 -10.88 1.23
C THR A 73 -5.70 -9.84 1.98
N ILE A 74 -6.38 -9.03 2.81
CA ILE A 74 -5.71 -8.09 3.73
C ILE A 74 -4.76 -8.84 4.67
N GLU A 75 -5.16 -10.03 5.12
CA GLU A 75 -4.32 -10.90 5.95
C GLU A 75 -3.00 -11.28 5.26
N GLU A 76 -3.06 -11.73 3.99
CA GLU A 76 -1.85 -12.08 3.23
C GLU A 76 -0.93 -10.87 3.04
N MET A 77 -1.49 -9.69 2.73
CA MET A 77 -0.72 -8.46 2.57
C MET A 77 -0.09 -8.00 3.90
N ALA A 78 -0.79 -8.19 5.01
CA ALA A 78 -0.24 -7.95 6.34
C ALA A 78 0.92 -8.91 6.65
N ARG A 79 0.79 -10.19 6.33
CA ARG A 79 1.88 -11.18 6.47
C ARG A 79 3.09 -10.84 5.60
N ASP A 80 2.87 -10.32 4.39
CA ASP A 80 3.96 -9.83 3.54
C ASP A 80 4.69 -8.67 4.18
N THR A 81 3.94 -7.74 4.79
CA THR A 81 4.51 -6.60 5.50
C THR A 81 5.33 -7.05 6.71
N ILE A 82 4.86 -8.03 7.48
CA ILE A 82 5.64 -8.62 8.58
C ILE A 82 6.89 -9.32 8.03
N GLY A 83 6.75 -10.13 6.97
CA GLY A 83 7.89 -10.78 6.33
C GLY A 83 8.91 -9.78 5.77
N PHE A 84 8.45 -8.64 5.24
CA PHE A 84 9.33 -7.53 4.85
C PHE A 84 10.10 -6.99 6.07
N MET A 85 9.41 -6.67 7.17
CA MET A 85 10.05 -6.18 8.38
C MET A 85 11.13 -7.14 8.89
N ASP A 86 10.83 -8.44 8.90
CA ASP A 86 11.78 -9.47 9.31
C ASP A 86 13.00 -9.52 8.38
N ALA A 87 12.77 -9.44 7.06
CA ALA A 87 13.84 -9.49 6.06
C ALA A 87 14.79 -8.29 6.12
N VAL A 88 14.31 -7.11 6.54
CA VAL A 88 15.14 -5.89 6.65
C VAL A 88 15.54 -5.57 8.10
N GLY A 89 15.18 -6.43 9.06
CA GLY A 89 15.59 -6.30 10.47
C GLY A 89 14.83 -5.23 11.25
N ILE A 90 13.56 -4.96 10.90
CA ILE A 90 12.69 -4.03 11.63
C ILE A 90 11.89 -4.79 12.68
N GLU A 91 12.13 -4.54 13.95
CA GLU A 91 11.39 -5.15 15.05
C GLU A 91 9.98 -4.56 15.18
N SER A 92 9.86 -3.22 15.18
CA SER A 92 8.57 -2.52 15.22
C SER A 92 8.65 -1.20 14.45
N ALA A 93 7.54 -0.73 13.88
CA ALA A 93 7.49 0.46 13.04
C ALA A 93 6.26 1.32 13.30
N HIS A 94 6.34 2.58 12.88
CA HIS A 94 5.19 3.43 12.61
C HIS A 94 4.62 3.06 11.24
N PHE A 95 3.30 3.19 11.07
CA PHE A 95 2.65 2.90 9.80
C PHE A 95 1.79 4.07 9.33
N ASN A 96 1.85 4.35 8.04
CA ASN A 96 0.89 5.23 7.37
C ASN A 96 0.27 4.47 6.21
N GLY A 97 -1.04 4.22 6.28
CA GLY A 97 -1.78 3.46 5.29
C GLY A 97 -2.93 4.25 4.68
N ILE A 98 -2.99 4.27 3.35
CA ILE A 98 -4.09 4.89 2.61
C ILE A 98 -4.99 3.84 1.97
N SER A 99 -6.32 4.00 2.09
CA SER A 99 -7.33 3.12 1.47
C SER A 99 -7.10 1.66 1.87
N MET A 100 -6.83 0.75 0.92
CA MET A 100 -6.45 -0.64 1.18
C MET A 100 -5.23 -0.75 2.09
N GLY A 101 -4.22 0.12 1.92
CA GLY A 101 -3.05 0.18 2.83
C GLY A 101 -3.45 0.50 4.26
N GLY A 102 -4.47 1.33 4.46
CA GLY A 102 -5.04 1.58 5.79
C GLY A 102 -5.75 0.37 6.38
N ALA A 103 -6.43 -0.44 5.56
CA ALA A 103 -7.02 -1.70 6.02
C ALA A 103 -5.93 -2.72 6.44
N ILE A 104 -4.81 -2.80 5.69
CA ILE A 104 -3.65 -3.60 6.07
C ILE A 104 -3.08 -3.13 7.41
N THR A 105 -2.90 -1.81 7.57
CA THR A 105 -2.39 -1.20 8.80
C THR A 105 -3.29 -1.51 10.02
N GLN A 106 -4.61 -1.44 9.86
CA GLN A 106 -5.55 -1.81 10.92
C GLN A 106 -5.41 -3.30 11.28
N TYR A 107 -5.29 -4.18 10.28
CA TYR A 107 -5.08 -5.60 10.52
C TYR A 107 -3.77 -5.84 11.31
N LEU A 108 -2.68 -5.17 10.94
CA LEU A 108 -1.41 -5.25 11.64
C LEU A 108 -1.55 -4.80 13.11
N ALA A 109 -2.22 -3.68 13.36
CA ALA A 109 -2.40 -3.15 14.71
C ALA A 109 -3.22 -4.09 15.62
N VAL A 110 -4.15 -4.87 15.05
CA VAL A 110 -4.98 -5.82 15.80
C VAL A 110 -4.28 -7.16 16.03
N HIS A 111 -3.58 -7.68 15.00
CA HIS A 111 -3.06 -9.05 15.02
C HIS A 111 -1.55 -9.14 15.31
N TYR A 112 -0.82 -8.03 15.20
CA TYR A 112 0.63 -7.91 15.45
C TYR A 112 0.95 -6.63 16.25
N PRO A 113 0.25 -6.39 17.38
CA PRO A 113 0.38 -5.11 18.13
C PRO A 113 1.81 -4.82 18.56
N GLU A 114 2.62 -5.83 18.83
CA GLU A 114 4.04 -5.71 19.20
C GLU A 114 4.91 -5.18 18.07
N ARG A 115 4.46 -5.29 16.82
CA ARG A 115 5.17 -4.82 15.63
C ARG A 115 4.77 -3.38 15.25
N VAL A 116 3.75 -2.80 15.91
CA VAL A 116 3.14 -1.51 15.57
C VAL A 116 3.33 -0.48 16.67
N ARG A 117 4.12 0.57 16.39
CA ARG A 117 4.34 1.68 17.31
C ARG A 117 3.22 2.71 17.28
N SER A 118 2.79 3.10 16.10
CA SER A 118 1.64 3.97 15.86
C SER A 118 1.12 3.82 14.44
N ILE A 119 -0.09 4.30 14.21
CA ILE A 119 -0.74 4.22 12.90
C ILE A 119 -1.31 5.58 12.48
N ILE A 120 -1.19 5.89 11.19
CA ILE A 120 -1.93 6.95 10.52
C ILE A 120 -2.81 6.28 9.46
N LEU A 121 -4.10 6.57 9.53
CA LEU A 121 -5.11 6.00 8.64
C LEU A 121 -5.71 7.10 7.77
N THR A 122 -5.51 6.98 6.46
CA THR A 122 -5.96 7.99 5.49
C THR A 122 -6.95 7.36 4.52
N ASN A 123 -8.14 7.95 4.37
CA ASN A 123 -9.16 7.51 3.41
C ASN A 123 -9.37 5.99 3.40
N THR A 124 -9.53 5.39 4.57
CA THR A 124 -9.68 3.95 4.76
C THR A 124 -10.98 3.60 5.47
N PHE A 125 -11.23 2.33 5.65
CA PHE A 125 -12.48 1.80 6.18
C PHE A 125 -12.19 0.66 7.16
N PRO A 126 -12.97 0.54 8.25
CA PRO A 126 -12.84 -0.58 9.19
C PRO A 126 -13.47 -1.87 8.65
N SER A 127 -14.44 -1.73 7.77
CA SER A 127 -15.12 -2.86 7.10
C SER A 127 -15.71 -2.43 5.75
N CYS A 128 -15.81 -3.37 4.82
CA CYS A 128 -16.45 -3.10 3.53
C CYS A 128 -17.98 -3.13 3.68
N CYS A 129 -18.65 -1.98 3.53
CA CYS A 129 -20.10 -1.95 3.38
C CYS A 129 -20.51 -2.59 2.04
N VAL A 130 -21.81 -2.95 1.92
CA VAL A 130 -22.33 -3.64 0.72
C VAL A 130 -22.08 -2.85 -0.56
N SER A 131 -22.32 -1.53 -0.54
CA SER A 131 -22.10 -0.67 -1.71
C SER A 131 -20.64 -0.60 -2.14
N PHE A 132 -19.71 -0.50 -1.18
CA PHE A 132 -18.27 -0.51 -1.48
C PHE A 132 -17.82 -1.86 -2.04
N ARG A 133 -18.30 -2.98 -1.49
CA ARG A 133 -18.01 -4.32 -2.02
C ARG A 133 -18.48 -4.45 -3.47
N ARG A 134 -19.70 -4.01 -3.77
CA ARG A 134 -20.23 -4.01 -5.15
C ARG A 134 -19.39 -3.15 -6.10
N ALA A 135 -18.94 -1.98 -5.64
CA ALA A 135 -18.07 -1.13 -6.45
C ALA A 135 -16.73 -1.82 -6.80
N ILE A 136 -16.12 -2.52 -5.84
CA ILE A 136 -14.90 -3.29 -6.09
C ILE A 136 -15.16 -4.49 -7.02
N GLU A 137 -16.31 -5.16 -6.91
CA GLU A 137 -16.69 -6.24 -7.83
C GLU A 137 -16.84 -5.72 -9.26
N ILE A 138 -17.51 -4.59 -9.46
CA ILE A 138 -17.62 -3.92 -10.78
C ILE A 138 -16.25 -3.54 -11.33
N LEU A 139 -15.37 -2.97 -10.49
CA LEU A 139 -13.99 -2.66 -10.92
C LEU A 139 -13.22 -3.91 -11.35
N ARG A 140 -13.38 -5.01 -10.62
CA ARG A 140 -12.74 -6.29 -10.98
C ARG A 140 -13.22 -6.80 -12.33
N GLU A 141 -14.52 -6.74 -12.59
CA GLU A 141 -15.11 -7.15 -13.87
C GLU A 141 -14.63 -6.23 -15.02
N ALA A 142 -14.63 -4.91 -14.78
CA ALA A 142 -14.16 -3.93 -15.76
C ALA A 142 -12.65 -4.09 -16.09
N CYS A 143 -11.83 -4.47 -15.13
CA CYS A 143 -10.39 -4.67 -15.31
C CYS A 143 -10.05 -5.71 -16.38
N GLY A 144 -10.91 -6.73 -16.55
CA GLY A 144 -10.73 -7.76 -17.58
C GLY A 144 -11.30 -7.40 -18.97
N GLN A 145 -12.08 -6.31 -19.07
CA GLN A 145 -12.83 -5.95 -20.28
C GLN A 145 -12.39 -4.60 -20.88
N LEU A 146 -11.79 -3.72 -20.09
CA LEU A 146 -11.37 -2.39 -20.52
C LEU A 146 -9.87 -2.34 -20.80
N ASP A 147 -9.48 -1.49 -21.74
CA ASP A 147 -8.08 -1.12 -21.90
C ASP A 147 -7.59 -0.31 -20.65
N GLY A 148 -6.28 -0.27 -20.45
CA GLY A 148 -5.68 0.35 -19.25
C GLY A 148 -6.00 1.85 -19.08
N ILE A 149 -6.19 2.57 -20.20
CA ILE A 149 -6.53 4.01 -20.17
C ILE A 149 -7.97 4.20 -19.70
N THR A 150 -8.89 3.45 -20.29
CA THR A 150 -10.32 3.50 -19.94
C THR A 150 -10.56 3.03 -18.50
N PHE A 151 -9.87 1.97 -18.08
CA PHE A 151 -9.91 1.52 -16.68
C PHE A 151 -9.36 2.59 -15.72
N GLY A 152 -8.25 3.24 -16.07
CA GLY A 152 -7.69 4.34 -15.28
C GLY A 152 -8.64 5.52 -15.13
N ARG A 153 -9.34 5.91 -16.21
CA ARG A 153 -10.38 6.98 -16.18
C ARG A 153 -11.56 6.61 -15.29
N LEU A 154 -12.02 5.36 -15.34
CA LEU A 154 -13.08 4.86 -14.45
C LEU A 154 -12.64 4.96 -12.99
N GLY A 155 -11.42 4.56 -12.67
CA GLY A 155 -10.85 4.69 -11.33
C GLY A 155 -10.78 6.15 -10.86
N GLN A 156 -10.34 7.06 -11.73
CA GLN A 156 -10.32 8.50 -11.42
C GLN A 156 -11.72 9.02 -11.12
N TRP A 157 -12.70 8.69 -11.96
CA TRP A 157 -14.09 9.13 -11.76
C TRP A 157 -14.66 8.64 -10.43
N MET A 158 -14.31 7.44 -9.98
CA MET A 158 -14.78 6.89 -8.70
C MET A 158 -14.09 7.52 -7.47
N ILE A 159 -12.86 7.99 -7.60
CA ILE A 159 -12.02 8.43 -6.47
C ILE A 159 -12.08 9.93 -6.25
N PHE A 160 -12.13 10.72 -7.33
CA PHE A 160 -12.06 12.17 -7.22
C PHE A 160 -13.43 12.83 -7.13
N ALA A 161 -13.53 13.89 -6.34
CA ALA A 161 -14.74 14.69 -6.22
C ALA A 161 -15.10 15.39 -7.55
N GLN A 162 -16.38 15.62 -7.79
CA GLN A 162 -16.91 16.21 -9.03
C GLN A 162 -16.19 17.51 -9.46
N PRO A 163 -15.92 18.49 -8.59
CA PRO A 163 -15.21 19.70 -9.01
C PRO A 163 -13.81 19.45 -9.57
N PHE A 164 -13.14 18.36 -9.14
CA PHE A 164 -11.85 17.96 -9.66
C PHE A 164 -11.95 17.27 -11.03
N GLN A 165 -13.09 16.65 -11.32
CA GLN A 165 -13.34 15.94 -12.57
C GLN A 165 -13.67 16.88 -13.73
N GLU A 166 -14.10 18.13 -13.42
CA GLU A 166 -14.48 19.14 -14.38
C GLU A 166 -13.30 20.02 -14.86
N THR A 167 -12.12 19.86 -14.27
CA THR A 167 -10.87 20.54 -14.64
C THR A 167 -9.97 19.67 -15.51
#